data_7231e8765291f5a06d1ee956c0b8843e
#
_entry.id   7231e8765291f5a06d1ee956c0b8843e
#
_cell.length_a   1.000
_cell.length_b   1.000
_cell.length_c   1.000
_cell.angle_alpha   90.00
_cell.angle_beta   90.00
_cell.angle_gamma   90.00
#
_symmetry.space_group_name_H-M   'P 1'
#
loop_
_entity.id
_entity.type
_entity.pdbx_description
1 polymer ?
#
loop_
_entity_poly.entity_id
_entity_poly.type
_entity_poly.pdbx_seq_one_letter_code
_entity_poly.pdbx_strand_id
1 'polypeptide(L)'
;MSQLSGYGPSRYQVADTVGLVKLEVGAPGGGIACDLTSSGYHVLHEAIRRVRGNARPFALTGTLPYVRSLQKHGFDVQITGFGRMETYHAPNEFAELAHMRDGFRILCHIVSQFG
;
A
#
# COMPACT_ATOMS: atom_id res chain seq x y z
N MET A 1 -28.36 -18.02 -4.92
CA MET A 1 -26.89 -17.94 -4.93
C MET A 1 -26.50 -16.75 -5.80
N SER A 2 -26.08 -15.64 -5.20
CA SER A 2 -25.52 -14.52 -5.95
C SER A 2 -24.08 -14.90 -6.33
N GLN A 3 -23.85 -15.11 -7.62
CA GLN A 3 -22.49 -15.22 -8.14
C GLN A 3 -21.80 -13.86 -7.93
N LEU A 4 -20.67 -13.85 -7.25
CA LEU A 4 -19.78 -12.71 -7.20
C LEU A 4 -19.24 -12.50 -8.63
N SER A 5 -19.90 -11.64 -9.41
CA SER A 5 -19.44 -11.30 -10.76
C SER A 5 -18.14 -10.52 -10.65
N GLY A 6 -17.07 -11.02 -11.22
CA GLY A 6 -15.76 -10.36 -11.27
C GLY A 6 -14.58 -11.20 -10.81
N TYR A 7 -14.80 -12.35 -10.21
CA TYR A 7 -13.75 -13.30 -9.90
C TYR A 7 -13.77 -14.46 -10.90
N GLY A 8 -12.63 -14.75 -11.50
CA GLY A 8 -12.47 -15.94 -12.34
C GLY A 8 -12.74 -17.24 -11.58
N PRO A 9 -12.81 -18.38 -12.27
CA PRO A 9 -13.08 -19.66 -11.63
C PRO A 9 -12.08 -19.93 -10.52
N SER A 10 -12.60 -20.29 -9.34
CA SER A 10 -11.77 -20.67 -8.19
C SER A 10 -10.82 -21.80 -8.56
N ARG A 11 -9.55 -21.66 -8.24
CA ARG A 11 -8.54 -22.73 -8.41
C ARG A 11 -8.71 -23.87 -7.38
N TYR A 12 -9.59 -23.69 -6.41
CA TYR A 12 -9.84 -24.66 -5.35
C TYR A 12 -11.18 -25.33 -5.61
N GLN A 13 -11.15 -26.61 -5.96
CA GLN A 13 -12.33 -27.46 -5.85
C GLN A 13 -12.51 -27.81 -4.36
N VAL A 14 -13.54 -27.25 -3.76
CA VAL A 14 -13.99 -27.75 -2.46
C VAL A 14 -14.71 -29.07 -2.75
N ALA A 15 -14.26 -30.15 -2.12
CA ALA A 15 -14.93 -31.44 -2.24
C ALA A 15 -16.43 -31.30 -1.93
N ASP A 16 -17.27 -32.06 -2.61
CA ASP A 16 -18.73 -32.09 -2.43
C ASP A 16 -19.13 -32.60 -1.03
N THR A 17 -18.67 -31.90 0.00
CA THR A 17 -19.11 -32.14 1.36
C THR A 17 -20.20 -31.16 1.70
N VAL A 18 -21.32 -31.66 2.17
CA VAL A 18 -22.45 -30.85 2.64
C VAL A 18 -22.05 -30.02 3.82
N GLY A 19 -21.54 -28.83 3.55
CA GLY A 19 -21.22 -27.82 4.57
C GLY A 19 -21.94 -26.53 4.24
N LEU A 20 -22.55 -25.91 5.25
CA LEU A 20 -23.09 -24.56 5.13
C LEU A 20 -21.99 -23.57 5.50
N VAL A 21 -21.55 -22.75 4.54
CA VAL A 21 -20.66 -21.62 4.78
C VAL A 21 -21.51 -20.37 4.83
N LYS A 22 -21.56 -19.72 5.98
CA LYS A 22 -22.15 -18.38 6.14
C LYS A 22 -21.09 -17.35 5.84
N LEU A 23 -21.25 -16.59 4.75
CA LEU A 23 -20.39 -15.47 4.42
C LEU A 23 -21.07 -14.17 4.87
N GLU A 24 -20.49 -13.49 5.84
CA GLU A 24 -20.89 -12.14 6.21
C GLU A 24 -19.89 -11.16 5.60
N VAL A 25 -20.36 -10.37 4.65
CA VAL A 25 -19.54 -9.31 4.03
C VAL A 25 -19.89 -7.99 4.72
N GLY A 26 -18.92 -7.44 5.44
CA GLY A 26 -19.03 -6.09 6.01
C GLY A 26 -19.05 -5.00 4.93
N ALA A 27 -19.23 -3.75 5.35
CA ALA A 27 -19.14 -2.61 4.42
C ALA A 27 -17.79 -2.62 3.67
N PRO A 28 -17.77 -2.41 2.35
CA PRO A 28 -16.54 -2.45 1.57
C PRO A 28 -15.58 -1.35 2.04
N GLY A 29 -14.42 -1.74 2.53
CA GLY A 29 -13.31 -0.83 2.78
C GLY A 29 -12.72 -0.35 1.46
N GLY A 30 -12.52 0.95 1.29
CA GLY A 30 -11.84 1.45 0.12
C GLY A 30 -10.32 1.35 0.29
N GLY A 31 -9.64 0.88 -0.76
CA GLY A 31 -8.19 0.92 -0.84
C GLY A 31 -7.63 2.34 -0.91
N ILE A 32 -6.33 2.45 -0.76
CA ILE A 32 -5.57 3.69 -0.87
C ILE A 32 -4.65 3.57 -2.08
N ALA A 33 -4.71 4.55 -2.96
CA ALA A 33 -3.78 4.71 -4.07
C ALA A 33 -3.29 6.16 -4.10
N CYS A 34 -2.04 6.37 -4.47
CA CYS A 34 -1.52 7.72 -4.68
C CYS A 34 -2.02 8.29 -6.01
N ASP A 35 -2.17 9.60 -6.05
CA ASP A 35 -2.40 10.32 -7.31
C ASP A 35 -1.05 10.48 -8.02
N LEU A 36 -0.88 9.77 -9.13
CA LEU A 36 0.36 9.78 -9.93
C LEU A 36 0.63 11.12 -10.63
N THR A 37 -0.33 12.02 -10.63
CA THR A 37 -0.21 13.36 -11.22
C THR A 37 0.12 14.44 -10.20
N SER A 38 0.07 14.11 -8.90
CA SER A 38 0.30 15.07 -7.84
C SER A 38 1.78 15.46 -7.70
N SER A 39 2.01 16.67 -7.19
CA SER A 39 3.38 17.15 -6.91
C SER A 39 4.06 16.33 -5.83
N GLY A 40 3.35 15.92 -4.80
CA GLY A 40 3.87 15.06 -3.73
C GLY A 40 4.33 13.72 -4.25
N TYR A 41 3.56 13.11 -5.17
CA TYR A 41 4.01 11.88 -5.83
C TYR A 41 5.32 12.08 -6.59
N HIS A 42 5.44 13.13 -7.41
CA HIS A 42 6.64 13.37 -8.21
C HIS A 42 7.87 13.62 -7.35
N VAL A 43 7.74 14.41 -6.29
CA VAL A 43 8.83 14.68 -5.34
C VAL A 43 9.28 13.39 -4.65
N LEU A 44 8.33 12.60 -4.12
CA LEU A 44 8.64 11.34 -3.44
C LEU A 44 9.25 10.32 -4.40
N HIS A 45 8.67 10.15 -5.58
CA HIS A 45 9.13 9.22 -6.61
C HIS A 45 10.58 9.53 -7.03
N GLU A 46 10.89 10.80 -7.31
CA GLU A 46 12.24 11.22 -7.71
C GLU A 46 13.25 11.01 -6.56
N ALA A 47 12.88 11.35 -5.32
CA ALA A 47 13.74 11.13 -4.17
C ALA A 47 14.07 9.64 -3.95
N ILE A 48 13.07 8.76 -4.07
CA ILE A 48 13.27 7.31 -3.98
C ILE A 48 14.16 6.82 -5.13
N ARG A 49 13.89 7.26 -6.36
CA ARG A 49 14.66 6.87 -7.53
C ARG A 49 16.13 7.26 -7.42
N ARG A 50 16.43 8.44 -6.89
CA ARG A 50 17.82 8.90 -6.67
C ARG A 50 18.59 8.05 -5.66
N VAL A 51 17.94 7.62 -4.61
CA VAL A 51 18.60 6.87 -3.53
C VAL A 51 18.65 5.37 -3.82
N ARG A 52 17.58 4.80 -4.38
CA ARG A 52 17.42 3.34 -4.58
C ARG A 52 17.49 2.87 -6.02
N GLY A 53 17.61 3.78 -6.98
CA GLY A 53 17.68 3.48 -8.41
C GLY A 53 16.33 3.21 -9.08
N ASN A 54 15.32 2.78 -8.33
CA ASN A 54 13.97 2.56 -8.83
C ASN A 54 12.91 3.01 -7.83
N ALA A 55 11.73 3.34 -8.35
CA ALA A 55 10.55 3.62 -7.55
C ALA A 55 9.32 3.10 -8.31
N ARG A 56 8.39 2.45 -7.61
CA ARG A 56 7.15 1.94 -8.20
C ARG A 56 5.98 2.29 -7.31
N PRO A 57 4.91 2.87 -7.88
CA PRO A 57 3.68 3.07 -7.12
C PRO A 57 2.97 1.73 -6.91
N PHE A 58 2.24 1.63 -5.82
CA PHE A 58 1.38 0.50 -5.51
C PHE A 58 0.15 0.98 -4.75
N ALA A 59 -0.90 0.19 -4.79
CA ALA A 59 -2.11 0.44 -4.03
C ALA A 59 -2.16 -0.48 -2.81
N LEU A 60 -2.68 0.05 -1.71
CA LEU A 60 -2.88 -0.69 -0.47
C LEU A 60 -4.37 -0.87 -0.19
N THR A 61 -4.73 -2.05 0.27
CA THR A 61 -6.06 -2.31 0.79
C THR A 61 -6.11 -2.04 2.29
N GLY A 62 -6.91 -1.08 2.69
CA GLY A 62 -7.74 -1.13 3.86
C GLY A 62 -7.21 -0.87 5.26
N THR A 63 -6.00 -0.44 5.58
CA THR A 63 -5.57 -0.34 6.99
C THR A 63 -5.32 1.08 7.53
N LEU A 64 -5.49 2.10 6.72
CA LEU A 64 -5.21 3.48 7.10
C LEU A 64 -6.43 4.40 6.84
N PRO A 65 -7.45 4.36 7.71
CA PRO A 65 -8.73 5.03 7.45
C PRO A 65 -8.60 6.56 7.29
N TYR A 66 -7.69 7.18 8.02
CA TYR A 66 -7.48 8.62 7.96
C TYR A 66 -6.86 9.09 6.63
N VAL A 67 -6.00 8.28 6.02
CA VAL A 67 -5.35 8.63 4.73
C VAL A 67 -6.39 8.86 3.65
N ARG A 68 -7.35 7.95 3.51
CA ARG A 68 -8.43 8.11 2.55
C ARG A 68 -9.30 9.34 2.84
N SER A 69 -9.54 9.63 4.11
CA SER A 69 -10.28 10.83 4.50
C SER A 69 -9.54 12.09 4.09
N LEU A 70 -8.23 12.16 4.33
CA LEU A 70 -7.41 13.28 3.91
C LEU A 70 -7.40 13.45 2.38
N GLN A 71 -7.22 12.35 1.63
CA GLN A 71 -7.29 12.40 0.17
C GLN A 71 -8.63 12.91 -0.35
N LYS A 72 -9.75 12.48 0.26
CA LYS A 72 -11.09 12.99 -0.08
C LYS A 72 -11.27 14.48 0.18
N HIS A 73 -10.54 15.03 1.14
CA HIS A 73 -10.53 16.45 1.45
C HIS A 73 -9.50 17.25 0.64
N GLY A 74 -8.91 16.64 -0.38
CA GLY A 74 -8.00 17.31 -1.31
C GLY A 74 -6.55 17.40 -0.85
N PHE A 75 -6.16 16.71 0.22
CA PHE A 75 -4.76 16.65 0.61
C PHE A 75 -3.98 15.71 -0.31
N ASP A 76 -2.80 16.15 -0.75
CA ASP A 76 -1.84 15.32 -1.46
C ASP A 76 -1.09 14.42 -0.45
N VAL A 77 -1.64 13.25 -0.19
CA VAL A 77 -1.11 12.32 0.80
C VAL A 77 -0.40 11.17 0.09
N GLN A 78 0.88 11.05 0.37
CA GLN A 78 1.73 9.98 -0.13
C GLN A 78 2.13 9.04 1.01
N ILE A 79 2.07 7.73 0.77
CA ILE A 79 2.48 6.72 1.73
C ILE A 79 3.70 6.01 1.18
N THR A 80 4.71 5.87 2.00
CA THR A 80 5.91 5.12 1.64
C THR A 80 6.45 4.36 2.84
N GLY A 81 7.17 3.29 2.59
CA GLY A 81 7.91 2.54 3.59
C GLY A 81 9.33 2.28 3.11
N PHE A 82 10.23 2.04 4.05
CA PHE A 82 11.64 1.79 3.77
C PHE A 82 12.09 0.39 4.21
N GLY A 83 11.19 -0.37 4.84
CA GLY A 83 11.45 -1.72 5.33
C GLY A 83 11.23 -2.81 4.29
N ARG A 84 11.06 -4.04 4.79
CA ARG A 84 10.75 -5.23 4.00
C ARG A 84 9.28 -5.60 4.14
N MET A 85 8.63 -5.89 3.03
CA MET A 85 7.26 -6.38 3.03
C MET A 85 7.17 -7.86 3.46
N GLU A 86 8.22 -8.63 3.24
CA GLU A 86 8.24 -10.07 3.53
C GLU A 86 8.13 -10.40 5.01
N THR A 87 8.58 -9.48 5.87
CA THR A 87 8.54 -9.65 7.33
C THR A 87 7.46 -8.83 8.01
N TYR A 88 6.64 -8.15 7.23
CA TYR A 88 5.57 -7.28 7.72
C TYR A 88 4.53 -8.06 8.53
N HIS A 89 4.33 -7.65 9.78
CA HIS A 89 3.45 -8.30 10.75
C HIS A 89 3.77 -9.78 11.03
N ALA A 90 5.00 -10.23 10.71
CA ALA A 90 5.45 -11.58 10.99
C ALA A 90 6.14 -11.67 12.35
N PRO A 91 6.17 -12.86 12.98
CA PRO A 91 7.06 -13.10 14.12
C PRO A 91 8.51 -12.76 13.74
N ASN A 92 9.22 -12.08 14.64
CA ASN A 92 10.58 -11.59 14.41
C ASN A 92 10.71 -10.58 13.25
N GLU A 93 9.69 -9.75 13.03
CA GLU A 93 9.79 -8.61 12.13
C GLU A 93 11.05 -7.79 12.46
N PHE A 94 11.78 -7.38 11.43
CA PHE A 94 13.01 -6.62 11.58
C PHE A 94 13.12 -5.52 10.51
N ALA A 95 13.89 -4.49 10.82
CA ALA A 95 14.28 -3.46 9.88
C ALA A 95 15.80 -3.47 9.68
N GLU A 96 16.23 -3.37 8.44
CA GLU A 96 17.65 -3.26 8.12
C GLU A 96 18.15 -1.81 8.31
N LEU A 97 19.27 -1.64 8.99
CA LEU A 97 19.86 -0.30 9.20
C LEU A 97 20.16 0.40 7.86
N ALA A 98 20.54 -0.37 6.83
CA ALA A 98 20.74 0.18 5.49
C ALA A 98 19.48 0.81 4.91
N HIS A 99 18.31 0.18 5.10
CA HIS A 99 17.03 0.71 4.66
C HIS A 99 16.63 1.97 5.44
N MET A 100 16.91 2.02 6.74
CA MET A 100 16.67 3.23 7.53
C MET A 100 17.53 4.40 7.05
N ARG A 101 18.80 4.14 6.73
CA ARG A 101 19.71 5.14 6.16
C ARG A 101 19.21 5.64 4.81
N ASP A 102 18.73 4.76 3.95
CA ASP A 102 18.14 5.13 2.66
C ASP A 102 16.88 5.99 2.86
N GLY A 103 16.02 5.61 3.82
CA GLY A 103 14.87 6.41 4.21
C GLY A 103 15.25 7.84 4.63
N PHE A 104 16.28 7.97 5.44
CA PHE A 104 16.79 9.28 5.85
C PHE A 104 17.29 10.11 4.65
N ARG A 105 18.04 9.50 3.72
CA ARG A 105 18.49 10.16 2.51
C ARG A 105 17.35 10.63 1.62
N ILE A 106 16.31 9.79 1.49
CA ILE A 106 15.10 10.14 0.75
C ILE A 106 14.42 11.35 1.39
N LEU A 107 14.26 11.36 2.71
CA LEU A 107 13.69 12.51 3.43
C LEU A 107 14.52 13.79 3.22
N CYS A 108 15.85 13.72 3.26
CA CYS A 108 16.72 14.85 2.96
C CYS A 108 16.48 15.40 1.54
N HIS A 109 16.33 14.51 0.55
CA HIS A 109 16.00 14.94 -0.81
C HIS A 109 14.62 15.61 -0.90
N ILE A 110 13.62 15.07 -0.23
CA ILE A 110 12.28 15.67 -0.20
C ILE A 110 12.35 17.08 0.39
N VAL A 111 12.94 17.21 1.57
CA VAL A 111 13.03 18.51 2.26
C VAL A 111 13.78 19.54 1.42
N SER A 112 14.84 19.15 0.72
CA SER A 112 15.60 20.05 -0.15
C SER A 112 14.81 20.62 -1.34
N GLN A 113 13.67 20.01 -1.68
CA GLN A 113 12.79 20.54 -2.75
C GLN A 113 11.86 21.65 -2.27
N PHE A 114 11.71 21.80 -0.94
CA PHE A 114 10.82 22.79 -0.32
C PHE A 114 11.58 23.92 0.38
N GLY A 115 12.89 23.85 0.38
CA GLY A 115 13.78 24.84 1.01
C GLY A 115 14.30 25.91 0.08
#